data_54acaa0c3bf2f9f8da600714aa296c1b
#
_entry.id   54acaa0c3bf2f9f8da600714aa296c1b
#
_cell.length_a   1.000
_cell.length_b   1.000
_cell.length_c   1.000
_cell.angle_alpha   90.00
_cell.angle_beta   90.00
_cell.angle_gamma   90.00
#
_symmetry.space_group_name_H-M   'P 1'
#
loop_
_entity.id
_entity.type
_entity.pdbx_description
1 polymer ?
#
loop_
_entity_poly.entity_id
_entity_poly.type
_entity_poly.pdbx_seq_one_letter_code
_entity_poly.pdbx_strand_id
1 'polypeptide(L)'
;MTFVTIRKIIGGLLLLTSAATASAQDLIARQAPVDRHLKSSDTIMLNRLIQKENLEEPANNLYSSWNNNTTHCYSRSEVPDSFRIDLRGFFMPTPSRKITSRFGYRPAFRRKHKGLDIKVYTGDTIYAAFNGRVRVARYEASGYGNYIVIRHPNGLETIYAHLSKQLVRANQNVKAGEPIGLGGNTGLSFGSHLHFETRLLGEAIDPSLLFDFAQQDVTGDYYVFHKNASDDSFTHTASKKAEPAMSGRFYQTLYSIARDMGITVDALCSFNSNLTKKTRLRPGQILKY
;
A
#
# COMPACT_ATOMS: atom_id res chain seq x y z
N MET A 1 -33.77 57.32 27.73
CA MET A 1 -32.64 57.36 26.79
C MET A 1 -33.21 57.63 25.39
N THR A 2 -32.91 58.76 24.83
CA THR A 2 -33.52 59.27 23.58
C THR A 2 -32.81 58.61 22.37
N PHE A 3 -33.55 58.37 21.30
CA PHE A 3 -33.10 57.75 20.04
C PHE A 3 -31.81 58.39 19.44
N VAL A 4 -31.50 59.61 19.83
CA VAL A 4 -30.29 60.33 19.39
C VAL A 4 -28.99 59.75 19.95
N THR A 5 -29.04 59.21 21.17
CA THR A 5 -27.84 58.61 21.82
C THR A 5 -27.43 57.29 21.20
N ILE A 6 -28.39 56.51 20.72
CA ILE A 6 -28.13 55.20 20.07
C ILE A 6 -27.48 55.41 18.68
N ARG A 7 -27.91 56.42 17.92
CA ARG A 7 -27.29 56.73 16.58
C ARG A 7 -25.82 57.14 16.69
N LYS A 8 -25.43 57.85 17.73
CA LYS A 8 -24.03 58.28 17.94
C LYS A 8 -23.14 57.10 18.33
N ILE A 9 -23.66 56.15 19.09
CA ILE A 9 -22.89 54.94 19.47
C ILE A 9 -22.69 54.02 18.28
N ILE A 10 -23.70 53.83 17.43
CA ILE A 10 -23.60 53.00 16.21
C ILE A 10 -22.66 53.64 15.20
N GLY A 11 -22.68 54.96 15.05
CA GLY A 11 -21.75 55.67 14.15
C GLY A 11 -20.30 55.58 14.60
N GLY A 12 -20.04 55.63 15.90
CA GLY A 12 -18.70 55.50 16.46
C GLY A 12 -18.15 54.06 16.34
N LEU A 13 -19.01 53.06 16.48
CA LEU A 13 -18.61 51.65 16.34
C LEU A 13 -18.32 51.29 14.87
N LEU A 14 -19.06 51.82 13.91
CA LEU A 14 -18.83 51.63 12.48
C LEU A 14 -17.53 52.27 11.99
N LEU A 15 -17.17 53.45 12.56
CA LEU A 15 -15.91 54.15 12.24
C LEU A 15 -14.69 53.39 12.82
N LEU A 16 -14.81 52.77 13.98
CA LEU A 16 -13.74 51.95 14.57
C LEU A 16 -13.49 50.66 13.80
N THR A 17 -14.53 50.03 13.27
CA THR A 17 -14.37 48.80 12.46
C THR A 17 -13.78 49.07 11.08
N SER A 18 -14.11 50.22 10.46
CA SER A 18 -13.52 50.59 9.17
C SER A 18 -12.04 51.01 9.27
N ALA A 19 -11.63 51.63 10.38
CA ALA A 19 -10.21 51.94 10.62
C ALA A 19 -9.36 50.69 10.91
N ALA A 20 -9.92 49.73 11.60
CA ALA A 20 -9.23 48.45 11.86
C ALA A 20 -9.04 47.61 10.59
N THR A 21 -10.03 47.61 9.69
CA THR A 21 -9.93 46.87 8.42
C THR A 21 -8.94 47.55 7.44
N ALA A 22 -8.88 48.89 7.41
CA ALA A 22 -7.91 49.58 6.58
C ALA A 22 -6.46 49.34 7.03
N SER A 23 -6.20 49.33 8.33
CA SER A 23 -4.85 49.03 8.85
C SER A 23 -4.42 47.56 8.62
N ALA A 24 -5.36 46.61 8.66
CA ALA A 24 -5.07 45.23 8.35
C ALA A 24 -4.76 44.99 6.86
N GLN A 25 -5.48 45.68 5.96
CA GLN A 25 -5.20 45.61 4.52
C GLN A 25 -3.85 46.27 4.15
N ASP A 26 -3.47 47.35 4.83
CA ASP A 26 -2.20 48.03 4.59
C ASP A 26 -1.00 47.20 5.10
N LEU A 27 -1.16 46.49 6.18
CA LEU A 27 -0.16 45.51 6.67
C LEU A 27 0.03 44.31 5.72
N ILE A 28 -1.06 43.79 5.16
CA ILE A 28 -1.00 42.72 4.17
C ILE A 28 -0.34 43.23 2.87
N ALA A 29 -0.64 44.45 2.43
CA ALA A 29 -0.04 45.02 1.22
C ALA A 29 1.47 45.25 1.39
N ARG A 30 1.94 45.63 2.57
CA ARG A 30 3.38 45.85 2.86
C ARG A 30 4.17 44.55 2.97
N GLN A 31 3.53 43.40 3.33
CA GLN A 31 4.16 42.08 3.39
C GLN A 31 4.16 41.36 2.02
N ALA A 32 3.35 41.76 1.07
CA ALA A 32 3.22 41.15 -0.24
C ALA A 32 4.55 40.96 -1.03
N PRO A 33 5.53 41.88 -1.00
CA PRO A 33 6.83 41.67 -1.65
C PRO A 33 7.70 40.61 -0.98
N VAL A 34 7.61 40.51 0.36
CA VAL A 34 8.36 39.53 1.15
C VAL A 34 7.79 38.14 0.90
N ASP A 35 6.46 38.01 0.88
CA ASP A 35 5.77 36.74 0.58
C ASP A 35 6.03 36.23 -0.84
N ARG A 36 6.24 37.12 -1.82
CA ARG A 36 6.59 36.70 -3.19
C ARG A 36 8.00 36.11 -3.28
N HIS A 37 8.93 36.56 -2.47
CA HIS A 37 10.30 36.03 -2.45
C HIS A 37 10.38 34.72 -1.65
N LEU A 38 9.63 34.61 -0.58
CA LEU A 38 9.49 33.37 0.19
C LEU A 38 8.79 32.27 -0.61
N LYS A 39 7.73 32.60 -1.37
CA LYS A 39 6.99 31.63 -2.18
C LYS A 39 7.84 30.91 -3.23
N SER A 40 8.86 31.53 -3.81
CA SER A 40 9.68 30.86 -4.83
C SER A 40 10.70 29.87 -4.24
N SER A 41 11.31 30.20 -3.11
CA SER A 41 12.22 29.30 -2.39
C SER A 41 11.47 28.20 -1.64
N ASP A 42 10.29 28.53 -1.06
CA ASP A 42 9.41 27.55 -0.41
C ASP A 42 8.84 26.53 -1.40
N THR A 43 8.53 26.95 -2.63
CA THR A 43 7.99 26.04 -3.65
C THR A 43 8.98 24.95 -4.05
N ILE A 44 10.27 25.27 -4.15
CA ILE A 44 11.31 24.27 -4.47
C ILE A 44 11.50 23.30 -3.31
N MET A 45 11.55 23.81 -2.08
CA MET A 45 11.68 23.00 -0.88
C MET A 45 10.44 22.15 -0.67
N LEU A 46 9.25 22.74 -0.84
CA LEU A 46 7.97 22.03 -0.77
C LEU A 46 7.89 20.91 -1.83
N ASN A 47 8.26 21.20 -3.08
CA ASN A 47 8.29 20.17 -4.13
C ASN A 47 9.27 19.03 -3.81
N ARG A 48 10.45 19.34 -3.23
CA ARG A 48 11.38 18.29 -2.77
C ARG A 48 10.81 17.45 -1.64
N LEU A 49 10.11 18.07 -0.68
CA LEU A 49 9.45 17.35 0.42
C LEU A 49 8.32 16.48 -0.12
N ILE A 50 7.48 17.01 -1.02
CA ILE A 50 6.41 16.25 -1.69
C ILE A 50 7.00 15.08 -2.49
N GLN A 51 8.07 15.30 -3.26
CA GLN A 51 8.73 14.22 -3.99
C GLN A 51 9.31 13.15 -3.06
N LYS A 52 9.92 13.57 -1.94
CA LYS A 52 10.44 12.64 -0.93
C LYS A 52 9.32 11.83 -0.29
N GLU A 53 8.24 12.48 0.12
CA GLU A 53 7.06 11.84 0.69
C GLU A 53 6.42 10.86 -0.31
N ASN A 54 6.31 11.23 -1.58
CA ASN A 54 5.79 10.38 -2.64
C ASN A 54 6.67 9.13 -2.91
N LEU A 55 7.97 9.22 -2.64
CA LEU A 55 8.88 8.07 -2.74
C LEU A 55 8.80 7.18 -1.50
N GLU A 56 8.61 7.77 -0.32
CA GLU A 56 8.50 7.05 0.95
C GLU A 56 7.10 6.46 1.16
N GLU A 57 6.06 7.17 0.71
CA GLU A 57 4.65 6.77 0.84
C GLU A 57 3.90 6.85 -0.50
N PRO A 58 4.21 5.98 -1.47
CA PRO A 58 3.59 6.01 -2.79
C PRO A 58 2.07 5.79 -2.76
N ALA A 59 1.52 5.27 -1.67
CA ALA A 59 0.08 5.13 -1.47
C ALA A 59 -0.66 6.48 -1.53
N ASN A 60 -0.04 7.58 -1.11
CA ASN A 60 -0.67 8.90 -1.09
C ASN A 60 -1.06 9.40 -2.49
N ASN A 61 -0.29 9.06 -3.51
CA ASN A 61 -0.59 9.38 -4.91
C ASN A 61 -1.44 8.33 -5.61
N LEU A 62 -1.38 7.09 -5.12
CA LEU A 62 -2.09 5.99 -5.75
C LEU A 62 -3.59 5.99 -5.44
N TYR A 63 -3.96 6.41 -4.22
CA TYR A 63 -5.32 6.34 -3.74
C TYR A 63 -5.96 7.73 -3.66
N SER A 64 -6.90 8.01 -4.55
CA SER A 64 -7.62 9.30 -4.63
C SER A 64 -8.60 9.52 -3.47
N SER A 65 -9.02 8.45 -2.77
CA SER A 65 -10.06 8.52 -1.75
C SER A 65 -9.83 7.58 -0.58
N TRP A 66 -10.47 7.91 0.56
CA TRP A 66 -10.49 7.08 1.75
C TRP A 66 -11.92 6.66 2.07
N ASN A 67 -12.21 5.36 1.98
CA ASN A 67 -13.54 4.80 2.21
C ASN A 67 -13.50 3.71 3.29
N ASN A 68 -14.20 3.95 4.41
CA ASN A 68 -14.30 3.01 5.53
C ASN A 68 -15.46 2.01 5.38
N ASN A 69 -16.32 2.15 4.38
CA ASN A 69 -17.57 1.41 4.30
C ASN A 69 -17.52 0.20 3.38
N THR A 70 -16.74 0.26 2.32
CA THR A 70 -16.70 -0.78 1.29
C THR A 70 -15.29 -1.33 1.11
N THR A 71 -15.19 -2.64 0.95
CA THR A 71 -13.90 -3.31 0.67
C THR A 71 -13.41 -2.97 -0.72
N HIS A 72 -14.32 -2.94 -1.71
CA HIS A 72 -14.03 -2.68 -3.12
C HIS A 72 -14.66 -1.34 -3.52
N CYS A 73 -13.85 -0.30 -3.61
CA CYS A 73 -14.29 1.07 -3.91
C CYS A 73 -13.49 1.72 -5.04
N TYR A 74 -12.71 0.94 -5.80
CA TYR A 74 -11.83 1.45 -6.85
C TYR A 74 -12.32 1.06 -8.23
N SER A 75 -12.15 1.97 -9.18
CA SER A 75 -12.38 1.70 -10.60
C SER A 75 -11.15 1.00 -11.21
N ARG A 76 -11.37 0.08 -12.16
CA ARG A 76 -10.29 -0.55 -12.91
C ARG A 76 -9.44 0.46 -13.70
N SER A 77 -9.99 1.63 -14.03
CA SER A 77 -9.27 2.72 -14.69
C SER A 77 -8.22 3.39 -13.79
N GLU A 78 -8.40 3.33 -12.46
CA GLU A 78 -7.45 3.90 -11.50
C GLU A 78 -6.22 3.01 -11.31
N VAL A 79 -6.31 1.72 -11.68
CA VAL A 79 -5.23 0.76 -11.53
C VAL A 79 -4.15 1.04 -12.59
N PRO A 80 -2.90 1.33 -12.20
CA PRO A 80 -1.80 1.58 -13.13
C PRO A 80 -1.41 0.31 -13.89
N ASP A 81 -0.85 0.46 -15.09
CA ASP A 81 -0.39 -0.68 -15.90
C ASP A 81 0.74 -1.44 -15.21
N SER A 82 1.59 -0.73 -14.49
CA SER A 82 2.62 -1.32 -13.63
C SER A 82 2.85 -0.48 -12.38
N PHE A 83 3.19 -1.14 -11.27
CA PHE A 83 3.50 -0.46 -10.01
C PHE A 83 4.51 -1.26 -9.20
N ARG A 84 5.55 -0.59 -8.69
CA ARG A 84 6.57 -1.21 -7.84
C ARG A 84 6.16 -1.11 -6.37
N ILE A 85 6.03 -2.26 -5.73
CA ILE A 85 5.63 -2.40 -4.33
C ILE A 85 6.87 -2.76 -3.52
N ASP A 86 7.24 -1.94 -2.55
CA ASP A 86 8.31 -2.23 -1.59
C ASP A 86 7.80 -3.22 -0.53
N LEU A 87 8.52 -4.32 -0.34
CA LEU A 87 8.16 -5.38 0.61
C LEU A 87 9.00 -5.35 1.90
N ARG A 88 9.94 -4.42 2.01
CA ARG A 88 10.77 -4.28 3.22
C ARG A 88 9.92 -3.83 4.40
N GLY A 89 10.31 -4.28 5.58
CA GLY A 89 9.52 -4.02 6.80
C GLY A 89 8.27 -4.89 6.94
N PHE A 90 8.20 -5.98 6.17
CA PHE A 90 7.16 -7.00 6.30
C PHE A 90 7.22 -7.73 7.65
N PHE A 91 6.06 -8.10 8.15
CA PHE A 91 5.89 -9.01 9.26
C PHE A 91 4.84 -10.06 8.89
N MET A 92 5.14 -11.34 9.14
CA MET A 92 4.22 -12.42 8.79
C MET A 92 2.94 -12.34 9.63
N PRO A 93 1.74 -12.34 9.00
CA PRO A 93 0.46 -12.13 9.72
C PRO A 93 0.11 -13.23 10.71
N THR A 94 0.73 -14.40 10.61
CA THR A 94 0.57 -15.52 11.54
C THR A 94 1.83 -16.39 11.52
N PRO A 95 2.24 -17.00 12.63
CA PRO A 95 3.36 -17.94 12.67
C PRO A 95 3.06 -19.27 11.95
N SER A 96 1.80 -19.50 11.56
CA SER A 96 1.41 -20.71 10.84
C SER A 96 1.99 -20.74 9.43
N ARG A 97 2.60 -21.87 9.06
CA ARG A 97 3.17 -22.11 7.72
C ARG A 97 2.26 -22.95 6.83
N LYS A 98 1.12 -23.43 7.37
CA LYS A 98 0.23 -24.36 6.69
C LYS A 98 -0.80 -23.61 5.86
N ILE A 99 -0.60 -23.54 4.53
CA ILE A 99 -1.59 -23.07 3.58
C ILE A 99 -2.62 -24.18 3.36
N THR A 100 -3.89 -23.88 3.59
CA THR A 100 -5.01 -24.82 3.41
C THR A 100 -5.70 -24.62 2.07
N SER A 101 -5.65 -23.42 1.49
CA SER A 101 -6.15 -23.15 0.15
C SER A 101 -5.37 -22.02 -0.53
N ARG A 102 -5.02 -22.25 -1.79
CA ARG A 102 -4.23 -21.30 -2.60
C ARG A 102 -5.12 -20.28 -3.30
N PHE A 103 -4.50 -19.19 -3.72
CA PHE A 103 -5.07 -18.20 -4.65
C PHE A 103 -5.44 -18.87 -5.98
N GLY A 104 -6.50 -18.37 -6.63
CA GLY A 104 -6.89 -18.79 -7.97
C GLY A 104 -8.26 -19.46 -8.03
N TYR A 105 -8.57 -20.09 -9.17
CA TYR A 105 -9.88 -20.70 -9.39
C TYR A 105 -10.06 -21.96 -8.55
N ARG A 106 -11.21 -22.07 -7.88
CA ARG A 106 -11.62 -23.22 -7.08
C ARG A 106 -12.76 -23.96 -7.80
N PRO A 107 -12.48 -25.09 -8.50
CA PRO A 107 -13.51 -25.83 -9.26
C PRO A 107 -14.69 -26.28 -8.40
N ALA A 108 -14.41 -26.77 -7.18
CA ALA A 108 -15.44 -27.22 -6.24
C ALA A 108 -16.45 -26.13 -5.85
N PHE A 109 -16.04 -24.87 -5.85
CA PHE A 109 -16.88 -23.72 -5.48
C PHE A 109 -17.27 -22.86 -6.67
N ARG A 110 -16.79 -23.18 -7.88
CA ARG A 110 -17.02 -22.45 -9.13
C ARG A 110 -16.73 -20.93 -9.01
N ARG A 111 -15.74 -20.56 -8.22
CA ARG A 111 -15.35 -19.15 -7.96
C ARG A 111 -13.85 -18.99 -7.80
N LYS A 112 -13.37 -17.77 -8.10
CA LYS A 112 -11.97 -17.39 -7.87
C LYS A 112 -11.74 -17.08 -6.38
N HIS A 113 -10.70 -17.67 -5.82
CA HIS A 113 -10.18 -17.36 -4.49
C HIS A 113 -9.22 -16.18 -4.61
N LYS A 114 -9.51 -15.09 -3.95
CA LYS A 114 -8.78 -13.81 -4.10
C LYS A 114 -7.65 -13.64 -3.09
N GLY A 115 -7.35 -14.69 -2.32
CA GLY A 115 -6.31 -14.70 -1.29
C GLY A 115 -5.76 -16.08 -1.03
N LEU A 116 -5.09 -16.25 0.11
CA LEU A 116 -4.66 -17.52 0.67
C LEU A 116 -5.44 -17.81 1.94
N ASP A 117 -5.78 -19.11 2.15
CA ASP A 117 -6.29 -19.56 3.43
C ASP A 117 -5.14 -20.23 4.20
N ILE A 118 -4.83 -19.70 5.37
CA ILE A 118 -3.73 -20.17 6.23
C ILE A 118 -4.36 -20.78 7.49
N LYS A 119 -3.92 -21.98 7.86
CA LYS A 119 -4.44 -22.65 9.04
C LYS A 119 -4.10 -21.87 10.30
N VAL A 120 -5.13 -21.47 11.03
CA VAL A 120 -5.03 -20.91 12.39
C VAL A 120 -6.13 -21.55 13.25
N TYR A 121 -5.97 -21.48 14.56
CA TYR A 121 -7.00 -21.85 15.50
C TYR A 121 -7.77 -20.61 15.97
N THR A 122 -8.99 -20.83 16.44
CA THR A 122 -9.77 -19.72 17.03
C THR A 122 -9.05 -19.21 18.27
N GLY A 123 -8.78 -17.90 18.26
CA GLY A 123 -8.01 -17.22 19.33
C GLY A 123 -6.54 -16.99 19.00
N ASP A 124 -5.98 -17.60 17.97
CA ASP A 124 -4.60 -17.33 17.52
C ASP A 124 -4.46 -15.84 17.13
N THR A 125 -3.39 -15.21 17.56
CA THR A 125 -3.16 -13.79 17.27
C THR A 125 -2.80 -13.60 15.79
N ILE A 126 -3.45 -12.61 15.18
CA ILE A 126 -3.21 -12.17 13.82
C ILE A 126 -2.54 -10.78 13.86
N TYR A 127 -1.51 -10.60 13.04
CA TYR A 127 -0.65 -9.43 13.05
C TYR A 127 -0.76 -8.65 11.74
N ALA A 128 -0.52 -7.32 11.80
CA ALA A 128 -0.43 -6.46 10.62
C ALA A 128 0.83 -6.79 9.81
N ALA A 129 0.69 -6.99 8.49
CA ALA A 129 1.79 -7.34 7.60
C ALA A 129 2.81 -6.20 7.39
N PHE A 130 2.37 -4.96 7.43
CA PHE A 130 3.20 -3.75 7.29
C PHE A 130 2.66 -2.65 8.19
N ASN A 131 3.43 -1.58 8.38
CA ASN A 131 2.92 -0.33 8.90
C ASN A 131 1.74 0.13 8.02
N GLY A 132 0.73 0.74 8.62
CA GLY A 132 -0.39 1.23 7.82
C GLY A 132 -1.51 1.83 8.65
N ARG A 133 -2.61 2.13 7.96
CA ARG A 133 -3.83 2.64 8.58
C ARG A 133 -5.00 1.71 8.26
N VAL A 134 -5.73 1.32 9.29
CA VAL A 134 -6.93 0.48 9.15
C VAL A 134 -7.98 1.25 8.37
N ARG A 135 -8.31 0.77 7.17
CA ARG A 135 -9.33 1.38 6.32
C ARG A 135 -10.72 0.83 6.66
N VAL A 136 -10.84 -0.46 6.84
CA VAL A 136 -12.11 -1.12 7.19
C VAL A 136 -11.89 -2.05 8.39
N ALA A 137 -12.81 -2.04 9.33
CA ALA A 137 -12.95 -3.03 10.39
C ALA A 137 -14.45 -3.29 10.59
N ARG A 138 -14.98 -4.38 10.00
CA ARG A 138 -16.43 -4.65 9.92
C ARG A 138 -16.73 -6.14 9.95
N TYR A 139 -18.04 -6.46 9.99
CA TYR A 139 -18.58 -7.80 9.88
C TYR A 139 -19.41 -7.94 8.62
N GLU A 140 -19.19 -9.02 7.87
CA GLU A 140 -19.95 -9.39 6.66
C GLU A 140 -20.34 -10.88 6.74
N ALA A 141 -21.59 -11.16 7.06
CA ALA A 141 -22.08 -12.52 7.33
C ALA A 141 -21.96 -13.46 6.11
N SER A 142 -22.22 -12.94 4.89
CA SER A 142 -22.23 -13.72 3.64
C SER A 142 -20.86 -13.85 2.95
N GLY A 143 -19.82 -13.30 3.57
CA GLY A 143 -18.46 -13.28 2.97
C GLY A 143 -17.36 -13.39 4.02
N TYR A 144 -16.64 -12.31 4.23
CA TYR A 144 -15.44 -12.23 5.05
C TYR A 144 -15.62 -12.51 6.56
N GLY A 145 -16.85 -12.50 7.10
CA GLY A 145 -17.08 -12.52 8.54
C GLY A 145 -16.55 -11.26 9.22
N ASN A 146 -15.92 -11.38 10.37
CA ASN A 146 -15.14 -10.27 10.93
C ASN A 146 -13.87 -10.12 10.10
N TYR A 147 -13.67 -8.92 9.53
CA TYR A 147 -12.52 -8.66 8.67
C TYR A 147 -11.95 -7.26 8.87
N ILE A 148 -10.68 -7.13 8.54
CA ILE A 148 -9.92 -5.90 8.62
C ILE A 148 -9.26 -5.67 7.26
N VAL A 149 -9.31 -4.43 6.76
CA VAL A 149 -8.53 -3.96 5.61
C VAL A 149 -7.57 -2.91 6.08
N ILE A 150 -6.28 -3.09 5.80
CA ILE A 150 -5.24 -2.13 6.12
C ILE A 150 -4.63 -1.62 4.83
N ARG A 151 -4.55 -0.29 4.68
CA ARG A 151 -3.80 0.37 3.61
C ARG A 151 -2.41 0.70 4.12
N HIS A 152 -1.40 0.36 3.32
CA HIS A 152 0.01 0.49 3.65
C HIS A 152 0.67 1.60 2.83
N PRO A 153 1.72 2.28 3.35
CA PRO A 153 2.46 3.32 2.63
C PRO A 153 3.02 2.85 1.29
N ASN A 154 3.38 1.56 1.16
CA ASN A 154 3.90 0.96 -0.07
C ASN A 154 2.86 0.74 -1.18
N GLY A 155 1.61 1.17 -0.98
CA GLY A 155 0.52 1.05 -1.95
C GLY A 155 -0.29 -0.24 -1.86
N LEU A 156 0.11 -1.25 -1.07
CA LEU A 156 -0.72 -2.42 -0.84
C LEU A 156 -1.91 -2.14 0.09
N GLU A 157 -3.00 -2.84 -0.14
CA GLU A 157 -4.00 -3.13 0.88
C GLU A 157 -3.96 -4.61 1.22
N THR A 158 -3.98 -4.93 2.52
CA THR A 158 -4.09 -6.31 3.02
C THR A 158 -5.43 -6.52 3.69
N ILE A 159 -6.02 -7.71 3.50
CA ILE A 159 -7.30 -8.10 4.07
C ILE A 159 -7.07 -9.32 4.97
N TYR A 160 -7.60 -9.25 6.18
CA TYR A 160 -7.56 -10.31 7.19
C TYR A 160 -8.99 -10.67 7.53
N ALA A 161 -9.44 -11.87 7.19
CA ALA A 161 -10.84 -12.25 7.32
C ALA A 161 -11.05 -13.55 8.12
N HIS A 162 -12.31 -13.85 8.37
CA HIS A 162 -12.81 -14.94 9.20
C HIS A 162 -12.38 -14.87 10.67
N LEU A 163 -12.04 -13.66 11.14
CA LEU A 163 -11.59 -13.42 12.52
C LEU A 163 -12.70 -13.72 13.53
N SER A 164 -12.31 -14.23 14.71
CA SER A 164 -13.23 -14.32 15.84
C SER A 164 -13.43 -12.96 16.50
N LYS A 165 -12.39 -12.11 16.51
CA LYS A 165 -12.42 -10.78 17.10
C LYS A 165 -11.48 -9.83 16.37
N GLN A 166 -11.92 -8.60 16.18
CA GLN A 166 -11.09 -7.47 15.74
C GLN A 166 -10.53 -6.77 16.98
N LEU A 167 -9.24 -6.46 17.01
CA LEU A 167 -8.56 -5.76 18.11
C LEU A 167 -8.33 -4.28 17.78
N VAL A 168 -8.56 -3.90 16.52
CA VAL A 168 -8.37 -2.54 16.00
C VAL A 168 -9.66 -2.01 15.39
N ARG A 169 -9.74 -0.70 15.22
CA ARG A 169 -10.88 0.01 14.64
C ARG A 169 -10.49 0.76 13.38
N ALA A 170 -11.48 1.09 12.54
CA ALA A 170 -11.27 1.93 11.36
C ALA A 170 -10.57 3.25 11.71
N ASN A 171 -9.68 3.70 10.84
CA ASN A 171 -8.83 4.88 10.98
C ASN A 171 -7.69 4.78 12.01
N GLN A 172 -7.51 3.65 12.68
CA GLN A 172 -6.38 3.41 13.57
C GLN A 172 -5.10 3.18 12.76
N ASN A 173 -4.00 3.82 13.15
CA ASN A 173 -2.68 3.48 12.65
C ASN A 173 -2.15 2.25 13.37
N VAL A 174 -1.49 1.37 12.62
CA VAL A 174 -0.89 0.14 13.14
C VAL A 174 0.54 -0.02 12.61
N LYS A 175 1.37 -0.70 13.37
CA LYS A 175 2.74 -1.06 12.96
C LYS A 175 2.79 -2.49 12.45
N ALA A 176 3.77 -2.79 11.61
CA ALA A 176 4.08 -4.17 11.23
C ALA A 176 4.32 -5.02 12.49
N GLY A 177 3.69 -6.19 12.55
CA GLY A 177 3.74 -7.06 13.74
C GLY A 177 2.83 -6.64 14.90
N GLU A 178 2.04 -5.57 14.78
CA GLU A 178 1.05 -5.21 15.80
C GLU A 178 -0.13 -6.19 15.77
N PRO A 179 -0.61 -6.71 16.93
CA PRO A 179 -1.80 -7.54 17.01
C PRO A 179 -3.04 -6.77 16.53
N ILE A 180 -3.72 -7.28 15.50
CA ILE A 180 -4.89 -6.61 14.90
C ILE A 180 -6.18 -7.40 15.07
N GLY A 181 -6.09 -8.72 15.32
CA GLY A 181 -7.26 -9.56 15.45
C GLY A 181 -6.92 -10.93 16.00
N LEU A 182 -7.97 -11.72 16.19
CA LEU A 182 -7.85 -13.11 16.61
C LEU A 182 -8.43 -14.03 15.53
N GLY A 183 -7.71 -15.10 15.20
CA GLY A 183 -8.15 -16.15 14.27
C GLY A 183 -9.52 -16.70 14.63
N GLY A 184 -10.27 -17.14 13.64
CA GLY A 184 -11.63 -17.60 13.86
C GLY A 184 -12.22 -18.38 12.70
N ASN A 185 -13.56 -18.43 12.68
CA ASN A 185 -14.35 -19.16 11.68
C ASN A 185 -15.65 -18.40 11.39
N THR A 186 -15.62 -17.06 11.33
CA THR A 186 -16.82 -16.24 11.09
C THR A 186 -17.08 -16.02 9.61
N GLY A 187 -18.32 -15.66 9.25
CA GLY A 187 -18.73 -15.47 7.87
C GLY A 187 -18.86 -16.76 7.07
N LEU A 188 -18.56 -16.71 5.76
CA LEU A 188 -18.61 -17.88 4.89
C LEU A 188 -17.33 -18.70 5.00
N SER A 189 -17.20 -19.48 6.07
CA SER A 189 -16.02 -20.28 6.39
C SER A 189 -16.43 -21.71 6.86
N PHE A 190 -15.68 -22.72 6.42
CA PHE A 190 -15.92 -24.13 6.72
C PHE A 190 -14.99 -24.70 7.79
N GLY A 191 -14.19 -23.86 8.44
CA GLY A 191 -13.26 -24.28 9.48
C GLY A 191 -12.30 -23.15 9.82
N SER A 192 -11.72 -23.17 11.03
CA SER A 192 -10.86 -22.08 11.50
C SER A 192 -9.63 -21.89 10.63
N HIS A 193 -9.52 -20.72 9.99
CA HIS A 193 -8.39 -20.29 9.16
C HIS A 193 -8.34 -18.76 9.07
N LEU A 194 -7.20 -18.23 8.72
CA LEU A 194 -7.04 -16.85 8.28
C LEU A 194 -7.17 -16.82 6.75
N HIS A 195 -8.16 -16.11 6.24
CA HIS A 195 -8.19 -15.71 4.84
C HIS A 195 -7.41 -14.40 4.69
N PHE A 196 -6.30 -14.46 3.95
CA PHE A 196 -5.36 -13.35 3.77
C PHE A 196 -5.28 -12.94 2.30
N GLU A 197 -5.56 -11.67 2.02
CA GLU A 197 -5.46 -11.11 0.67
C GLU A 197 -4.44 -9.98 0.61
N THR A 198 -3.83 -9.81 -0.56
CA THR A 198 -3.05 -8.64 -0.97
C THR A 198 -3.69 -8.00 -2.19
N ARG A 199 -3.83 -6.68 -2.18
CA ARG A 199 -4.50 -5.93 -3.25
C ARG A 199 -3.77 -4.64 -3.58
N LEU A 200 -3.87 -4.24 -4.85
CA LEU A 200 -3.50 -2.91 -5.33
C LEU A 200 -4.73 -2.29 -5.98
N LEU A 201 -5.26 -1.20 -5.42
CA LEU A 201 -6.50 -0.54 -5.92
C LEU A 201 -7.62 -1.56 -6.19
N GLY A 202 -7.83 -2.50 -5.26
CA GLY A 202 -8.87 -3.54 -5.35
C GLY A 202 -8.51 -4.74 -6.21
N GLU A 203 -7.51 -4.68 -7.10
CA GLU A 203 -7.02 -5.83 -7.84
C GLU A 203 -6.30 -6.80 -6.92
N ALA A 204 -6.74 -8.06 -6.91
CA ALA A 204 -6.17 -9.09 -6.06
C ALA A 204 -4.86 -9.61 -6.63
N ILE A 205 -3.83 -9.64 -5.80
CA ILE A 205 -2.51 -10.20 -6.11
C ILE A 205 -2.39 -11.51 -5.32
N ASP A 206 -1.82 -12.55 -5.93
CA ASP A 206 -1.52 -13.79 -5.18
C ASP A 206 -0.49 -13.51 -4.09
N PRO A 207 -0.83 -13.66 -2.79
CA PRO A 207 0.12 -13.40 -1.72
C PRO A 207 1.38 -14.25 -1.78
N SER A 208 1.34 -15.41 -2.43
CA SER A 208 2.52 -16.28 -2.59
C SER A 208 3.58 -15.73 -3.55
N LEU A 209 3.23 -14.71 -4.35
CA LEU A 209 4.19 -13.98 -5.19
C LEU A 209 5.00 -12.96 -4.37
N LEU A 210 4.44 -12.49 -3.25
CA LEU A 210 5.05 -11.48 -2.39
C LEU A 210 5.74 -12.11 -1.18
N PHE A 211 5.17 -13.21 -0.64
CA PHE A 211 5.56 -13.76 0.65
C PHE A 211 5.83 -15.27 0.57
N ASP A 212 6.95 -15.70 1.14
CA ASP A 212 7.27 -17.10 1.36
C ASP A 212 6.77 -17.55 2.75
N PHE A 213 5.60 -18.14 2.77
CA PHE A 213 4.98 -18.63 4.01
C PHE A 213 5.75 -19.78 4.68
N ALA A 214 6.54 -20.53 3.92
CA ALA A 214 7.37 -21.62 4.46
C ALA A 214 8.61 -21.05 5.20
N GLN A 215 9.21 -20.02 4.65
CA GLN A 215 10.37 -19.33 5.27
C GLN A 215 9.94 -18.23 6.23
N GLN A 216 8.66 -17.81 6.22
CA GLN A 216 8.11 -16.71 7.01
C GLN A 216 8.77 -15.35 6.67
N ASP A 217 9.02 -15.12 5.38
CA ASP A 217 9.72 -13.95 4.88
C ASP A 217 9.13 -13.47 3.55
N VAL A 218 9.64 -12.39 3.00
CA VAL A 218 9.31 -11.88 1.67
C VAL A 218 10.04 -12.70 0.59
N THR A 219 9.48 -12.70 -0.62
CA THR A 219 10.11 -13.34 -1.79
C THR A 219 11.25 -12.51 -2.38
N GLY A 220 11.32 -11.21 -2.04
CA GLY A 220 12.33 -10.25 -2.47
C GLY A 220 12.04 -8.87 -1.87
N ASP A 221 12.93 -7.91 -2.08
CA ASP A 221 12.79 -6.55 -1.51
C ASP A 221 11.59 -5.78 -2.10
N TYR A 222 11.19 -6.11 -3.33
CA TYR A 222 10.06 -5.49 -4.01
C TYR A 222 9.37 -6.45 -4.97
N TYR A 223 8.10 -6.18 -5.24
CA TYR A 223 7.30 -6.84 -6.26
C TYR A 223 6.85 -5.82 -7.32
N VAL A 224 6.91 -6.19 -8.60
CA VAL A 224 6.37 -5.35 -9.69
C VAL A 224 5.01 -5.90 -10.09
N PHE A 225 3.98 -5.14 -9.76
CA PHE A 225 2.62 -5.42 -10.20
C PHE A 225 2.47 -5.05 -11.68
N HIS A 226 1.75 -5.90 -12.43
CA HIS A 226 1.32 -5.64 -13.80
C HIS A 226 -0.18 -5.92 -13.92
N LYS A 227 -0.94 -4.94 -14.41
CA LYS A 227 -2.42 -4.98 -14.49
C LYS A 227 -2.97 -6.19 -15.24
N ASN A 228 -2.30 -6.65 -16.27
CA ASN A 228 -2.75 -7.75 -17.14
C ASN A 228 -2.17 -9.11 -16.76
N ALA A 229 -1.21 -9.18 -15.84
CA ALA A 229 -0.60 -10.45 -15.43
C ALA A 229 -1.56 -11.37 -14.65
N SER A 230 -2.68 -10.81 -14.13
CA SER A 230 -3.69 -11.57 -13.38
C SER A 230 -4.71 -12.29 -14.28
N ASP A 231 -4.87 -11.89 -15.54
CA ASP A 231 -5.83 -12.50 -16.46
C ASP A 231 -5.21 -13.65 -17.28
N ASP A 232 -3.89 -13.62 -17.55
CA ASP A 232 -3.22 -14.62 -18.40
C ASP A 232 -2.96 -15.98 -17.72
N SER A 233 -3.13 -16.09 -16.40
CA SER A 233 -2.94 -17.38 -15.69
C SER A 233 -4.09 -18.38 -15.86
N PHE A 234 -5.16 -18.06 -16.61
CA PHE A 234 -6.35 -18.91 -16.74
C PHE A 234 -6.58 -19.51 -18.13
N THR A 235 -5.80 -19.19 -19.14
CA THR A 235 -5.87 -19.92 -20.41
C THR A 235 -4.99 -21.16 -20.36
N HIS A 236 -5.48 -22.24 -19.77
CA HIS A 236 -5.01 -23.57 -20.07
C HIS A 236 -5.45 -23.94 -21.50
N THR A 237 -4.77 -23.43 -22.49
CA THR A 237 -4.64 -24.09 -23.77
C THR A 237 -3.37 -24.93 -23.75
N ALA A 238 -3.57 -26.23 -23.64
CA ALA A 238 -2.54 -27.22 -23.86
C ALA A 238 -1.90 -26.99 -25.24
N SER A 239 -0.72 -26.42 -25.28
CA SER A 239 0.15 -26.39 -26.46
C SER A 239 1.62 -26.43 -26.05
N LYS A 240 2.13 -27.63 -26.11
CA LYS A 240 3.50 -28.11 -26.40
C LYS A 240 4.70 -27.23 -26.03
N LYS A 241 5.54 -27.86 -25.17
CA LYS A 241 6.90 -27.49 -24.74
C LYS A 241 6.94 -26.38 -23.70
N ALA A 242 6.65 -26.76 -22.45
CA ALA A 242 7.07 -26.05 -21.28
C ALA A 242 8.60 -26.18 -21.14
N GLU A 243 9.30 -25.03 -21.23
CA GLU A 243 10.54 -24.90 -20.49
C GLU A 243 10.22 -24.97 -18.99
N PRO A 244 11.09 -25.55 -18.14
CA PRO A 244 10.75 -25.78 -16.74
C PRO A 244 10.48 -24.44 -16.05
N ALA A 245 9.32 -24.33 -15.43
CA ALA A 245 8.94 -23.21 -14.59
C ALA A 245 10.04 -22.97 -13.57
N MET A 246 10.78 -21.91 -13.70
CA MET A 246 11.74 -21.46 -12.70
C MET A 246 10.94 -21.03 -11.46
N SER A 247 11.06 -21.82 -10.40
CA SER A 247 10.61 -21.46 -9.07
C SER A 247 11.16 -20.06 -8.73
N GLY A 248 10.23 -19.13 -8.44
CA GLY A 248 10.52 -17.70 -8.35
C GLY A 248 11.44 -17.31 -7.21
N ARG A 249 12.73 -17.43 -7.42
CA ARG A 249 13.72 -16.54 -6.83
C ARG A 249 13.99 -15.48 -7.89
N PHE A 250 13.48 -14.29 -7.71
CA PHE A 250 13.83 -13.15 -8.54
C PHE A 250 15.29 -12.79 -8.25
N TYR A 251 16.20 -13.43 -8.98
CA TYR A 251 17.58 -12.92 -9.07
C TYR A 251 17.52 -11.66 -9.91
N GLN A 252 17.92 -10.52 -9.35
CA GLN A 252 18.24 -9.37 -10.18
C GLN A 252 19.28 -9.83 -11.19
N THR A 253 18.95 -9.71 -12.46
CA THR A 253 19.91 -10.02 -13.52
C THR A 253 20.85 -8.82 -13.66
N LEU A 254 22.08 -9.05 -14.13
CA LEU A 254 23.01 -7.97 -14.47
C LEU A 254 22.36 -6.93 -15.41
N TYR A 255 21.43 -7.37 -16.27
CA TYR A 255 20.66 -6.50 -17.15
C TYR A 255 19.68 -5.59 -16.41
N SER A 256 18.95 -6.12 -15.43
CA SER A 256 18.01 -5.28 -14.63
C SER A 256 18.77 -4.25 -13.81
N ILE A 257 19.87 -4.64 -13.17
CA ILE A 257 20.70 -3.72 -12.37
C ILE A 257 21.33 -2.64 -13.25
N ALA A 258 21.96 -3.01 -14.36
CA ALA A 258 22.58 -2.06 -15.27
C ALA A 258 21.56 -1.03 -15.80
N ARG A 259 20.36 -1.50 -16.19
CA ARG A 259 19.27 -0.63 -16.61
C ARG A 259 18.81 0.32 -15.49
N ASP A 260 18.63 -0.19 -14.27
CA ASP A 260 18.17 0.60 -13.12
C ASP A 260 19.21 1.66 -12.71
N MET A 261 20.50 1.41 -13.01
CA MET A 261 21.63 2.32 -12.80
C MET A 261 21.90 3.24 -13.99
N GLY A 262 21.21 3.07 -15.13
CA GLY A 262 21.43 3.85 -16.35
C GLY A 262 22.78 3.58 -17.03
N ILE A 263 23.40 2.42 -16.80
CA ILE A 263 24.68 2.01 -17.40
C ILE A 263 24.49 0.75 -18.26
N THR A 264 25.50 0.44 -19.09
CA THR A 264 25.46 -0.81 -19.88
C THR A 264 25.93 -2.00 -19.04
N VAL A 265 25.49 -3.22 -19.40
CA VAL A 265 25.98 -4.44 -18.74
C VAL A 265 27.48 -4.60 -18.89
N ASP A 266 28.06 -4.14 -20.01
CA ASP A 266 29.49 -4.16 -20.23
C ASP A 266 30.24 -3.22 -19.27
N ALA A 267 29.69 -2.03 -19.02
CA ALA A 267 30.24 -1.11 -18.04
C ALA A 267 30.16 -1.71 -16.62
N LEU A 268 29.01 -2.31 -16.24
CA LEU A 268 28.87 -2.97 -14.95
C LEU A 268 29.86 -4.13 -14.76
N CYS A 269 30.09 -4.93 -15.81
CA CYS A 269 31.10 -6.00 -15.80
C CYS A 269 32.53 -5.45 -15.73
N SER A 270 32.84 -4.32 -16.37
CA SER A 270 34.17 -3.71 -16.32
C SER A 270 34.55 -3.20 -14.94
N PHE A 271 33.58 -2.71 -14.16
CA PHE A 271 33.80 -2.32 -12.75
C PHE A 271 33.91 -3.51 -11.80
N ASN A 272 33.49 -4.71 -12.23
CA ASN A 272 33.43 -5.92 -11.43
C ASN A 272 34.13 -7.08 -12.17
N SER A 273 35.44 -7.20 -12.03
CA SER A 273 36.28 -8.16 -12.78
C SER A 273 35.92 -9.65 -12.61
N ASN A 274 35.12 -9.96 -11.59
CA ASN A 274 34.61 -11.30 -11.31
C ASN A 274 33.24 -11.60 -11.97
N LEU A 275 32.70 -10.65 -12.74
CA LEU A 275 31.41 -10.79 -13.42
C LEU A 275 31.59 -10.95 -14.92
N THR A 276 30.72 -11.76 -15.48
CA THR A 276 30.51 -11.92 -16.94
C THR A 276 29.02 -11.73 -17.23
N LYS A 277 28.64 -11.43 -18.46
CA LYS A 277 27.21 -11.30 -18.88
C LYS A 277 26.34 -12.51 -18.52
N LYS A 278 26.96 -13.68 -18.27
CA LYS A 278 26.28 -14.93 -17.89
C LYS A 278 26.31 -15.20 -16.39
N THR A 279 26.98 -14.36 -15.60
CA THR A 279 27.11 -14.55 -14.15
C THR A 279 25.73 -14.38 -13.49
N ARG A 280 25.35 -15.35 -12.65
CA ARG A 280 24.20 -15.24 -11.76
C ARG A 280 24.64 -14.59 -10.46
N LEU A 281 24.01 -13.48 -10.12
CA LEU A 281 24.28 -12.78 -8.88
C LEU A 281 23.71 -13.55 -7.69
N ARG A 282 24.38 -13.46 -6.53
CA ARG A 282 23.92 -14.02 -5.27
C ARG A 282 23.26 -12.92 -4.42
N PRO A 283 22.23 -13.23 -3.63
CA PRO A 283 21.69 -12.29 -2.66
C PRO A 283 22.80 -11.74 -1.75
N GLY A 284 22.84 -10.42 -1.56
CA GLY A 284 23.88 -9.75 -0.76
C GLY A 284 25.23 -9.54 -1.47
N GLN A 285 25.36 -9.89 -2.76
CA GLN A 285 26.59 -9.62 -3.50
C GLN A 285 26.74 -8.12 -3.77
N ILE A 286 27.87 -7.55 -3.30
CA ILE A 286 28.20 -6.13 -3.49
C ILE A 286 28.74 -5.94 -4.93
N LEU A 287 28.17 -4.98 -5.65
CA LEU A 287 28.60 -4.57 -6.97
C LEU A 287 29.20 -3.16 -6.91
N LYS A 288 30.28 -2.96 -7.68
CA LYS A 288 30.87 -1.63 -7.91
C LYS A 288 30.23 -0.99 -9.13
N TYR A 289 30.04 0.32 -9.10
CA TYR A 289 29.46 1.11 -10.21
C TYR A 289 30.01 2.54 -10.18
#